data_f10197b85f0fbc6b924b82f2da08e9a7
#
_entry.id   f10197b85f0fbc6b924b82f2da08e9a7
#
_cell.length_a   1.000
_cell.length_b   1.000
_cell.length_c   1.000
_cell.angle_alpha   90.00
_cell.angle_beta   90.00
_cell.angle_gamma   90.00
#
_symmetry.space_group_name_H-M   'P 1'
#
loop_
_entity.id
_entity.type
_entity.pdbx_description
1 polymer ?
#
loop_
_entity_poly.entity_id
_entity_poly.type
_entity_poly.pdbx_seq_one_letter_code
_entity_poly.pdbx_strand_id
1 'polypeptide(L)'
;MRIAEELGLPHGRYKGTPQVLTSDFLVDFEDPQRPNIAIQAKYSADLQKPEVIERLELERRYWQEKGIPWVIVTEREVSKVAFANIQWLYPAHSEDNIALNDLIHYQQLFLLEFQSHPDRKLTVIAQGLDTSGQLEAGQALYWLRQLLARHCFLFDLDIPYRELKPKDLAANSHQMHQELSSVSR
;
A
#
# COMPACT_ATOMS: atom_id res chain seq x y z
N MET A 1 -7.12 7.13 -30.45
CA MET A 1 -6.66 7.41 -31.84
C MET A 1 -6.38 8.87 -32.05
N ARG A 2 -7.30 9.79 -31.75
CA ARG A 2 -7.10 11.25 -31.96
C ARG A 2 -5.75 11.77 -31.42
N ILE A 3 -5.40 11.50 -30.19
CA ILE A 3 -4.13 11.94 -29.56
C ILE A 3 -2.91 11.40 -30.33
N ALA A 4 -2.94 10.15 -30.76
CA ALA A 4 -1.84 9.55 -31.51
C ALA A 4 -1.67 10.24 -32.89
N GLU A 5 -2.77 10.53 -33.56
CA GLU A 5 -2.79 11.26 -34.85
C GLU A 5 -2.26 12.68 -34.68
N GLU A 6 -2.68 13.40 -33.64
CA GLU A 6 -2.23 14.77 -33.35
C GLU A 6 -0.72 14.84 -33.04
N LEU A 7 -0.18 13.80 -32.41
CA LEU A 7 1.24 13.71 -32.07
C LEU A 7 2.10 13.05 -33.17
N GLY A 8 1.48 12.52 -34.19
CA GLY A 8 2.19 11.76 -35.24
C GLY A 8 2.83 10.47 -34.71
N LEU A 9 2.28 9.93 -33.60
CA LEU A 9 2.82 8.72 -32.95
C LEU A 9 2.09 7.46 -33.42
N PRO A 10 2.80 6.33 -33.53
CA PRO A 10 2.16 5.07 -33.90
C PRO A 10 1.19 4.63 -32.81
N HIS A 11 -0.01 4.22 -33.17
CA HIS A 11 -0.96 3.60 -32.30
C HIS A 11 -1.03 2.10 -32.59
N GLY A 12 -0.69 1.28 -31.58
CA GLY A 12 -0.67 -0.17 -31.74
C GLY A 12 -2.01 -0.73 -32.20
N ARG A 13 -1.97 -1.74 -33.08
CA ARG A 13 -3.13 -2.49 -33.53
C ARG A 13 -2.93 -3.97 -33.28
N TYR A 14 -3.99 -4.64 -32.81
CA TYR A 14 -4.02 -6.08 -32.70
C TYR A 14 -5.10 -6.63 -33.62
N LYS A 15 -4.71 -7.45 -34.62
CA LYS A 15 -5.61 -8.00 -35.65
C LYS A 15 -6.46 -6.92 -36.34
N GLY A 16 -5.86 -5.77 -36.67
CA GLY A 16 -6.54 -4.66 -37.33
C GLY A 16 -7.36 -3.73 -36.44
N THR A 17 -7.60 -4.12 -35.15
CA THR A 17 -8.31 -3.28 -34.17
C THR A 17 -7.31 -2.43 -33.39
N PRO A 18 -7.58 -1.14 -33.15
CA PRO A 18 -6.75 -0.31 -32.30
C PRO A 18 -6.61 -0.90 -30.90
N GLN A 19 -5.39 -0.96 -30.40
CA GLN A 19 -5.13 -1.46 -29.06
C GLN A 19 -5.56 -0.43 -28.01
N VAL A 20 -6.31 -0.84 -26.98
CA VAL A 20 -6.63 0.01 -25.85
C VAL A 20 -5.38 0.15 -24.97
N LEU A 21 -4.98 1.38 -24.68
CA LEU A 21 -3.95 1.68 -23.69
C LEU A 21 -4.62 1.79 -22.32
N THR A 22 -3.99 1.22 -21.31
CA THR A 22 -4.47 1.23 -19.92
C THR A 22 -3.40 1.81 -19.02
N SER A 23 -3.82 2.60 -18.03
CA SER A 23 -2.97 2.97 -16.90
C SER A 23 -3.02 1.89 -15.84
N ASP A 24 -1.95 1.73 -15.09
CA ASP A 24 -1.88 0.68 -14.07
C ASP A 24 -2.76 1.02 -12.86
N PHE A 25 -2.78 2.31 -12.45
CA PHE A 25 -3.59 2.78 -11.32
C PHE A 25 -4.21 4.14 -11.61
N LEU A 26 -5.45 4.32 -11.15
CA LEU A 26 -6.08 5.62 -10.92
C LEU A 26 -6.41 5.70 -9.42
N VAL A 27 -5.79 6.64 -8.73
CA VAL A 27 -5.93 6.81 -7.28
C VAL A 27 -6.90 7.95 -7.03
N ASP A 28 -7.98 7.63 -6.34
CA ASP A 28 -8.94 8.58 -5.80
C ASP A 28 -8.64 8.76 -4.31
N PHE A 29 -8.63 10.02 -3.84
CA PHE A 29 -8.41 10.33 -2.43
C PHE A 29 -9.73 10.63 -1.73
N GLU A 30 -9.83 10.25 -0.46
CA GLU A 30 -10.98 10.60 0.38
C GLU A 30 -11.11 12.11 0.62
N ASP A 31 -10.01 12.85 0.55
CA ASP A 31 -9.98 14.31 0.61
C ASP A 31 -10.42 14.92 -0.74
N PRO A 32 -11.61 15.57 -0.82
CA PRO A 32 -12.10 16.15 -2.07
C PRO A 32 -11.24 17.30 -2.62
N GLN A 33 -10.36 17.88 -1.81
CA GLN A 33 -9.42 18.92 -2.24
C GLN A 33 -8.18 18.35 -2.90
N ARG A 34 -7.97 17.05 -2.77
CA ARG A 34 -6.82 16.36 -3.34
C ARG A 34 -7.19 15.78 -4.70
N PRO A 35 -6.54 16.23 -5.79
CA PRO A 35 -6.87 15.73 -7.12
C PRO A 35 -6.52 14.24 -7.24
N ASN A 36 -7.33 13.52 -8.01
CA ASN A 36 -7.00 12.15 -8.42
C ASN A 36 -5.66 12.14 -9.13
N ILE A 37 -4.95 11.02 -9.07
CA ILE A 37 -3.66 10.85 -9.74
C ILE A 37 -3.64 9.53 -10.51
N ALA A 38 -3.20 9.60 -11.76
CA ALA A 38 -2.97 8.41 -12.58
C ALA A 38 -1.50 8.00 -12.48
N ILE A 39 -1.27 6.70 -12.26
CA ILE A 39 0.08 6.15 -12.05
C ILE A 39 0.34 5.04 -13.06
N GLN A 40 1.49 5.11 -13.71
CA GLN A 40 2.01 4.08 -14.58
C GLN A 40 3.29 3.48 -13.98
N ALA A 41 3.30 2.17 -13.75
CA ALA A 41 4.48 1.46 -13.28
C ALA A 41 5.31 0.96 -14.47
N LYS A 42 6.62 1.22 -14.45
CA LYS A 42 7.57 0.73 -15.47
C LYS A 42 8.92 0.42 -14.83
N TYR A 43 9.61 -0.56 -15.36
CA TYR A 43 11.03 -0.70 -15.02
C TYR A 43 11.83 0.45 -15.63
N SER A 44 12.77 1.01 -14.86
CA SER A 44 13.59 2.12 -15.33
C SER A 44 14.36 1.81 -16.62
N ALA A 45 14.74 0.54 -16.82
CA ALA A 45 15.38 0.08 -18.05
C ALA A 45 14.46 0.18 -19.28
N ASP A 46 13.14 0.04 -19.11
CA ASP A 46 12.18 0.15 -20.20
C ASP A 46 12.00 1.60 -20.68
N LEU A 47 12.30 2.59 -19.83
CA LEU A 47 12.27 4.00 -20.20
C LEU A 47 13.37 4.42 -21.18
N GLN A 48 14.25 3.49 -21.58
CA GLN A 48 15.25 3.70 -22.62
C GLN A 48 14.72 3.29 -24.02
N LYS A 49 13.54 2.64 -24.10
CA LYS A 49 12.97 2.12 -25.34
C LYS A 49 12.07 3.16 -26.00
N PRO A 50 12.33 3.59 -27.24
CA PRO A 50 11.53 4.60 -27.93
C PRO A 50 10.04 4.26 -27.97
N GLU A 51 9.69 3.01 -28.25
CA GLU A 51 8.31 2.54 -28.33
C GLU A 51 7.57 2.58 -26.98
N VAL A 52 8.31 2.50 -25.88
CA VAL A 52 7.74 2.65 -24.51
C VAL A 52 7.47 4.12 -24.24
N ILE A 53 8.43 5.00 -24.58
CA ILE A 53 8.30 6.45 -24.41
C ILE A 53 7.11 6.99 -25.23
N GLU A 54 6.95 6.55 -26.48
CA GLU A 54 5.84 6.94 -27.35
C GLU A 54 4.47 6.57 -26.72
N ARG A 55 4.33 5.35 -26.17
CA ARG A 55 3.10 4.94 -25.48
C ARG A 55 2.85 5.77 -24.21
N LEU A 56 3.90 6.02 -23.43
CA LEU A 56 3.80 6.82 -22.20
C LEU A 56 3.40 8.27 -22.54
N GLU A 57 3.87 8.84 -23.66
CA GLU A 57 3.47 10.19 -24.09
C GLU A 57 1.98 10.23 -24.49
N LEU A 58 1.46 9.19 -25.16
CA LEU A 58 0.04 9.08 -25.45
C LEU A 58 -0.81 9.06 -24.18
N GLU A 59 -0.36 8.28 -23.19
CA GLU A 59 -1.03 8.16 -21.90
C GLU A 59 -0.97 9.48 -21.12
N ARG A 60 0.21 10.08 -21.03
CA ARG A 60 0.41 11.39 -20.39
C ARG A 60 -0.52 12.45 -20.96
N ARG A 61 -0.64 12.53 -22.30
CA ARG A 61 -1.54 13.48 -23.00
C ARG A 61 -3.00 13.21 -22.69
N TYR A 62 -3.40 11.94 -22.64
CA TYR A 62 -4.76 11.58 -22.28
C TYR A 62 -5.14 12.11 -20.89
N TRP A 63 -4.29 11.90 -19.89
CA TRP A 63 -4.54 12.36 -18.53
C TRP A 63 -4.44 13.88 -18.40
N GLN A 64 -3.54 14.51 -19.16
CA GLN A 64 -3.46 15.97 -19.23
C GLN A 64 -4.76 16.59 -19.73
N GLU A 65 -5.39 16.02 -20.78
CA GLU A 65 -6.70 16.47 -21.28
C GLU A 65 -7.82 16.28 -20.25
N LYS A 66 -7.68 15.30 -19.36
CA LYS A 66 -8.62 15.06 -18.24
C LYS A 66 -8.38 15.97 -17.04
N GLY A 67 -7.30 16.76 -17.05
CA GLY A 67 -6.91 17.58 -15.91
C GLY A 67 -6.42 16.75 -14.71
N ILE A 68 -6.02 15.49 -14.93
CA ILE A 68 -5.56 14.56 -13.89
C ILE A 68 -4.03 14.50 -13.95
N PRO A 69 -3.32 14.76 -12.84
CA PRO A 69 -1.89 14.53 -12.73
C PRO A 69 -1.54 13.10 -13.09
N TRP A 70 -0.48 12.92 -13.87
CA TRP A 70 0.01 11.62 -14.27
C TRP A 70 1.48 11.46 -13.95
N VAL A 71 1.86 10.34 -13.37
CA VAL A 71 3.23 10.05 -12.95
C VAL A 71 3.67 8.66 -13.37
N ILE A 72 4.97 8.49 -13.57
CA ILE A 72 5.61 7.19 -13.74
C ILE A 72 6.28 6.83 -12.40
N VAL A 73 6.09 5.59 -11.97
CA VAL A 73 6.79 5.01 -10.82
C VAL A 73 7.63 3.84 -11.32
N THR A 74 8.88 3.81 -10.88
CA THR A 74 9.83 2.74 -11.23
C THR A 74 10.32 2.03 -9.95
N GLU A 75 11.12 0.98 -10.13
CA GLU A 75 11.78 0.29 -9.01
C GLU A 75 12.77 1.19 -8.24
N ARG A 76 13.05 2.40 -8.73
CA ARG A 76 13.97 3.34 -8.08
C ARG A 76 13.29 4.18 -7.00
N GLU A 77 11.98 4.41 -7.14
CA GLU A 77 11.17 5.18 -6.18
C GLU A 77 10.71 4.30 -5.00
N VAL A 78 10.80 2.97 -5.12
CA VAL A 78 10.44 2.05 -4.05
C VAL A 78 11.71 1.44 -3.46
N SER A 79 11.96 1.68 -2.17
CA SER A 79 13.13 1.11 -1.51
C SER A 79 13.00 -0.42 -1.38
N LYS A 80 14.15 -1.12 -1.34
CA LYS A 80 14.16 -2.58 -1.10
C LYS A 80 13.55 -2.94 0.25
N VAL A 81 13.64 -2.05 1.24
CA VAL A 81 13.06 -2.22 2.57
C VAL A 81 11.54 -2.13 2.48
N ALA A 82 11.02 -1.08 1.84
CA ALA A 82 9.58 -0.91 1.65
C ALA A 82 8.99 -2.11 0.87
N PHE A 83 9.65 -2.55 -0.19
CA PHE A 83 9.23 -3.75 -0.93
C PHE A 83 9.18 -4.99 -0.04
N ALA A 84 10.22 -5.24 0.77
CA ALA A 84 10.25 -6.39 1.68
C ALA A 84 9.16 -6.30 2.76
N ASN A 85 8.89 -5.11 3.29
CA ASN A 85 7.79 -4.87 4.24
C ASN A 85 6.43 -5.14 3.60
N ILE A 86 6.17 -4.61 2.39
CA ILE A 86 4.92 -4.87 1.66
C ILE A 86 4.77 -6.36 1.37
N GLN A 87 5.82 -7.03 0.89
CA GLN A 87 5.80 -8.47 0.63
C GLN A 87 5.49 -9.29 1.89
N TRP A 88 5.97 -8.85 3.05
CA TRP A 88 5.65 -9.49 4.32
C TRP A 88 4.21 -9.19 4.77
N LEU A 89 3.68 -7.99 4.54
CA LEU A 89 2.33 -7.59 4.97
C LEU A 89 1.23 -8.13 4.05
N TYR A 90 1.47 -8.18 2.74
CA TYR A 90 0.46 -8.44 1.72
C TYR A 90 -0.37 -9.72 1.96
N PRO A 91 0.19 -10.89 2.34
CA PRO A 91 -0.63 -12.06 2.63
C PRO A 91 -1.61 -11.85 3.79
N ALA A 92 -1.23 -11.10 4.83
CA ALA A 92 -2.13 -10.77 5.94
C ALA A 92 -3.21 -9.76 5.53
N HIS A 93 -2.87 -8.78 4.68
CA HIS A 93 -3.84 -7.84 4.13
C HIS A 93 -4.91 -8.55 3.27
N SER A 94 -4.50 -9.56 2.50
CA SER A 94 -5.36 -10.31 1.59
C SER A 94 -6.13 -11.46 2.26
N GLU A 95 -5.94 -11.66 3.56
CA GLU A 95 -6.67 -12.69 4.30
C GLU A 95 -8.09 -12.23 4.60
N ASP A 96 -9.08 -12.99 4.12
CA ASP A 96 -10.49 -12.74 4.37
C ASP A 96 -10.92 -13.24 5.76
N ASN A 97 -12.06 -12.73 6.24
CA ASN A 97 -12.73 -13.19 7.48
C ASN A 97 -12.01 -12.90 8.81
N ILE A 98 -11.19 -11.87 8.87
CA ILE A 98 -10.68 -11.36 10.15
C ILE A 98 -11.78 -10.55 10.83
N ALA A 99 -12.23 -10.99 11.99
CA ALA A 99 -13.30 -10.31 12.72
C ALA A 99 -12.80 -8.98 13.31
N LEU A 100 -13.62 -7.93 13.19
CA LEU A 100 -13.31 -6.61 13.75
C LEU A 100 -13.06 -6.66 15.26
N ASN A 101 -13.85 -7.45 15.99
CA ASN A 101 -13.68 -7.61 17.43
C ASN A 101 -12.31 -8.19 17.81
N ASP A 102 -11.78 -9.10 17.00
CA ASP A 102 -10.45 -9.66 17.22
C ASP A 102 -9.37 -8.61 16.98
N LEU A 103 -9.49 -7.80 15.90
CA LEU A 103 -8.56 -6.70 15.64
C LEU A 103 -8.54 -5.71 16.81
N ILE A 104 -9.70 -5.31 17.32
CA ILE A 104 -9.82 -4.41 18.49
C ILE A 104 -9.17 -5.03 19.71
N HIS A 105 -9.48 -6.30 19.99
CA HIS A 105 -8.95 -7.01 21.16
C HIS A 105 -7.42 -7.07 21.12
N TYR A 106 -6.85 -7.54 20.01
CA TYR A 106 -5.40 -7.67 19.89
C TYR A 106 -4.69 -6.32 19.79
N GLN A 107 -5.32 -5.32 19.17
CA GLN A 107 -4.78 -3.96 19.19
C GLN A 107 -4.64 -3.40 20.61
N GLN A 108 -5.66 -3.59 21.46
CA GLN A 108 -5.60 -3.17 22.86
C GLN A 108 -4.51 -3.92 23.63
N LEU A 109 -4.40 -5.23 23.43
CA LEU A 109 -3.36 -6.05 24.03
C LEU A 109 -1.96 -5.53 23.68
N PHE A 110 -1.70 -5.29 22.39
CA PHE A 110 -0.41 -4.76 21.94
C PHE A 110 -0.14 -3.33 22.43
N LEU A 111 -1.16 -2.46 22.50
CA LEU A 111 -0.99 -1.11 23.04
C LEU A 111 -0.51 -1.10 24.49
N LEU A 112 -1.02 -2.00 25.34
CA LEU A 112 -0.56 -2.15 26.73
C LEU A 112 0.92 -2.59 26.79
N GLU A 113 1.29 -3.56 25.97
CA GLU A 113 2.68 -4.03 25.88
C GLU A 113 3.62 -2.95 25.33
N PHE A 114 3.17 -2.18 24.34
CA PHE A 114 3.94 -1.10 23.75
C PHE A 114 4.22 0.04 24.74
N GLN A 115 3.24 0.38 25.57
CA GLN A 115 3.42 1.36 26.66
C GLN A 115 4.48 0.90 27.66
N SER A 116 4.49 -0.40 27.97
CA SER A 116 5.43 -0.99 28.93
C SER A 116 6.85 -1.14 28.36
N HIS A 117 6.98 -1.23 27.03
CA HIS A 117 8.24 -1.56 26.35
C HIS A 117 8.53 -0.69 25.12
N PRO A 118 8.58 0.66 25.25
CA PRO A 118 8.61 1.57 24.09
C PRO A 118 9.84 1.44 23.18
N ASP A 119 10.94 0.94 23.67
CA ASP A 119 12.20 0.78 22.95
C ASP A 119 12.53 -0.67 22.52
N ARG A 120 11.65 -1.62 22.87
CA ARG A 120 11.84 -3.02 22.49
C ARG A 120 11.29 -3.28 21.09
N LYS A 121 11.94 -4.13 20.30
CA LYS A 121 11.45 -4.48 18.96
C LYS A 121 10.08 -5.16 19.05
N LEU A 122 9.18 -4.85 18.11
CA LEU A 122 7.83 -5.41 18.08
C LEU A 122 7.83 -6.95 18.00
N THR A 123 8.76 -7.52 17.24
CA THR A 123 8.93 -8.97 17.11
C THR A 123 9.35 -9.62 18.44
N VAL A 124 10.13 -8.92 19.28
CA VAL A 124 10.54 -9.41 20.61
C VAL A 124 9.38 -9.28 21.60
N ILE A 125 8.57 -8.23 21.50
CA ILE A 125 7.35 -8.08 22.30
C ILE A 125 6.37 -9.22 21.95
N ALA A 126 6.13 -9.48 20.68
CA ALA A 126 5.28 -10.60 20.24
C ALA A 126 5.78 -11.94 20.75
N GLN A 127 7.09 -12.21 20.65
CA GLN A 127 7.67 -13.43 21.21
C GLN A 127 7.46 -13.53 22.75
N GLY A 128 7.51 -12.39 23.45
CA GLY A 128 7.24 -12.33 24.90
C GLY A 128 5.81 -12.76 25.24
N LEU A 129 4.81 -12.31 24.49
CA LEU A 129 3.41 -12.70 24.65
C LEU A 129 3.19 -14.20 24.44
N ASP A 130 3.83 -14.79 23.42
CA ASP A 130 3.77 -16.23 23.20
C ASP A 130 4.45 -17.01 24.35
N THR A 131 5.63 -16.56 24.79
CA THR A 131 6.40 -17.29 25.83
C THR A 131 5.82 -17.15 27.24
N SER A 132 5.10 -16.06 27.54
CA SER A 132 4.38 -15.89 28.80
C SER A 132 3.11 -16.73 28.90
N GLY A 133 2.68 -17.39 27.85
CA GLY A 133 1.44 -18.15 27.77
C GLY A 133 0.18 -17.30 27.67
N GLN A 134 0.32 -15.99 27.39
CA GLN A 134 -0.83 -15.13 27.13
C GLN A 134 -1.48 -15.44 25.77
N LEU A 135 -0.68 -15.88 24.81
CA LEU A 135 -1.12 -16.33 23.51
C LEU A 135 -0.47 -17.69 23.18
N GLU A 136 -1.08 -18.43 22.27
CA GLU A 136 -0.47 -19.65 21.73
C GLU A 136 0.76 -19.32 20.87
N ALA A 137 1.67 -20.27 20.75
CA ALA A 137 2.93 -20.08 20.01
C ALA A 137 2.69 -19.64 18.56
N GLY A 138 3.25 -18.47 18.20
CA GLY A 138 3.14 -17.86 16.87
C GLY A 138 1.92 -16.95 16.69
N GLN A 139 0.96 -16.96 17.59
CA GLN A 139 -0.24 -16.12 17.49
C GLN A 139 0.06 -14.64 17.65
N ALA A 140 0.98 -14.27 18.54
CA ALA A 140 1.31 -12.87 18.72
C ALA A 140 1.91 -12.24 17.45
N LEU A 141 2.82 -12.94 16.78
CA LEU A 141 3.39 -12.44 15.52
C LEU A 141 2.34 -12.40 14.39
N TYR A 142 1.44 -13.37 14.34
CA TYR A 142 0.32 -13.38 13.41
C TYR A 142 -0.56 -12.13 13.59
N TRP A 143 -1.03 -11.85 14.80
CA TRP A 143 -1.88 -10.70 15.08
C TRP A 143 -1.16 -9.37 14.91
N LEU A 144 0.10 -9.26 15.32
CA LEU A 144 0.90 -8.08 15.03
C LEU A 144 0.94 -7.77 13.53
N ARG A 145 1.15 -8.80 12.71
CA ARG A 145 1.17 -8.66 11.26
C ARG A 145 -0.19 -8.26 10.70
N GLN A 146 -1.30 -8.82 11.21
CA GLN A 146 -2.66 -8.41 10.83
C GLN A 146 -2.91 -6.94 11.14
N LEU A 147 -2.54 -6.48 12.32
CA LEU A 147 -2.72 -5.10 12.76
C LEU A 147 -1.92 -4.11 11.92
N LEU A 148 -0.68 -4.45 11.57
CA LEU A 148 0.14 -3.63 10.68
C LEU A 148 -0.39 -3.62 9.24
N ALA A 149 -0.76 -4.79 8.71
CA ALA A 149 -1.27 -4.94 7.35
C ALA A 149 -2.61 -4.22 7.13
N ARG A 150 -3.44 -4.14 8.16
CA ARG A 150 -4.75 -3.46 8.15
C ARG A 150 -4.69 -2.02 8.66
N HIS A 151 -3.50 -1.47 8.77
CA HIS A 151 -3.26 -0.08 9.17
C HIS A 151 -3.83 0.30 10.55
N CYS A 152 -4.07 -0.68 11.44
CA CYS A 152 -4.37 -0.37 12.84
C CYS A 152 -3.21 0.36 13.53
N PHE A 153 -1.99 0.07 13.10
CA PHE A 153 -0.77 0.81 13.38
C PHE A 153 -0.10 1.21 12.08
N LEU A 154 0.26 2.48 11.95
CA LEU A 154 1.00 3.01 10.81
C LEU A 154 2.48 3.09 11.16
N PHE A 155 3.35 2.86 10.19
CA PHE A 155 4.78 3.00 10.32
C PHE A 155 5.42 3.41 9.00
N ASP A 156 6.64 3.92 9.05
CA ASP A 156 7.43 4.23 7.87
C ASP A 156 7.90 2.93 7.20
N LEU A 157 7.46 2.69 5.97
CA LEU A 157 7.82 1.50 5.21
C LEU A 157 9.32 1.38 4.92
N ASP A 158 10.10 2.44 5.08
CA ASP A 158 11.56 2.40 4.95
C ASP A 158 12.27 1.90 6.21
N ILE A 159 11.55 1.65 7.31
CA ILE A 159 12.06 0.96 8.48
C ILE A 159 11.77 -0.54 8.35
N PRO A 160 12.80 -1.42 8.36
CA PRO A 160 12.55 -2.87 8.28
C PRO A 160 11.63 -3.35 9.39
N TYR A 161 10.58 -4.14 9.09
CA TYR A 161 9.60 -4.59 10.08
C TYR A 161 10.22 -5.30 11.29
N ARG A 162 11.38 -5.96 11.08
CA ARG A 162 12.13 -6.64 12.16
C ARG A 162 12.81 -5.68 13.13
N GLU A 163 12.99 -4.43 12.74
CA GLU A 163 13.63 -3.38 13.56
C GLU A 163 12.60 -2.43 14.19
N LEU A 164 11.33 -2.50 13.78
CA LEU A 164 10.27 -1.65 14.31
C LEU A 164 10.14 -1.76 15.81
N LYS A 165 9.91 -0.61 16.44
CA LYS A 165 9.66 -0.43 17.87
C LYS A 165 8.33 0.31 18.05
N PRO A 166 7.70 0.24 19.24
CA PRO A 166 6.47 0.99 19.51
C PRO A 166 6.53 2.48 19.20
N LYS A 167 7.67 3.13 19.45
CA LYS A 167 7.88 4.55 19.15
C LYS A 167 7.89 4.90 17.67
N ASP A 168 8.09 3.92 16.79
CA ASP A 168 8.09 4.09 15.34
C ASP A 168 6.67 3.96 14.75
N LEU A 169 5.67 3.69 15.62
CA LEU A 169 4.28 3.50 15.24
C LEU A 169 3.46 4.76 15.49
N ALA A 170 2.55 5.06 14.55
CA ALA A 170 1.44 5.99 14.78
C ALA A 170 0.12 5.21 14.85
N ALA A 171 -0.71 5.49 15.85
CA ALA A 171 -2.05 4.92 15.92
C ALA A 171 -2.94 5.56 14.85
N ASN A 172 -3.61 4.74 14.04
CA ASN A 172 -4.59 5.24 13.09
C ASN A 172 -5.97 5.35 13.79
N SER A 173 -6.27 6.54 14.31
CA SER A 173 -7.55 6.81 14.99
C SER A 173 -8.75 6.91 14.01
N HIS A 174 -8.51 7.08 12.71
CA HIS A 174 -9.59 7.27 11.73
C HIS A 174 -10.32 5.97 11.35
N GLN A 175 -9.62 4.86 11.21
CA GLN A 175 -10.26 3.59 10.84
C GLN A 175 -11.20 3.05 11.92
N MET A 176 -10.85 3.17 13.20
CA MET A 176 -11.71 2.72 14.29
C MET A 176 -13.06 3.47 14.35
N HIS A 177 -13.10 4.76 13.99
CA HIS A 177 -14.35 5.53 14.00
C HIS A 177 -15.26 5.23 12.80
N GLN A 178 -14.69 4.96 11.62
CA GLN A 178 -15.48 4.63 10.42
C GLN A 178 -16.11 3.24 10.52
N GLU A 179 -15.37 2.24 11.00
CA GLU A 179 -15.89 0.87 11.13
C GLU A 179 -16.93 0.76 12.26
N LEU A 180 -16.75 1.47 13.39
CA LEU A 180 -17.76 1.54 14.45
C LEU A 180 -19.04 2.26 14.00
N SER A 181 -18.95 3.24 13.12
CA SER A 181 -20.12 3.94 12.58
C SER A 181 -20.87 3.16 11.50
N SER A 182 -20.22 2.21 10.83
CA SER A 182 -20.83 1.34 9.81
C SER A 182 -21.61 0.15 10.40
N VAL A 183 -21.25 -0.29 11.61
CA VAL A 183 -21.92 -1.39 12.33
C VAL A 183 -23.19 -0.92 13.06
N SER A 184 -23.40 0.41 13.21
CA SER A 184 -24.57 1.00 13.88
C SER A 184 -25.69 1.37 12.91
N ARG A 185 -25.69 0.87 11.70
CA ARG A 185 -26.78 0.94 10.70
C ARG A 185 -27.18 -0.47 10.29
#